data_63c3e8c6fc7b27925ff0c846d404524f
#
_entry.id   63c3e8c6fc7b27925ff0c846d404524f
#
_cell.length_a   1.000
_cell.length_b   1.000
_cell.length_c   1.000
_cell.angle_alpha   90.00
_cell.angle_beta   90.00
_cell.angle_gamma   90.00
#
_symmetry.space_group_name_H-M   'P 1'
#
loop_
_entity.id
_entity.type
_entity.pdbx_description
1 polymer ?
#
loop_
_entity_poly.entity_id
_entity_poly.type
_entity_poly.pdbx_seq_one_letter_code
_entity_poly.pdbx_strand_id
1 'polypeptide(L)'
;MKEEILKMLTESTNSLSRNFLSAHFNIPDRKIREHIAELQSEGCKIISLTKGYKLAVNGELEQYVAREKRRAISILSKISHLNPKIKEIEKQLELL
;
A
#
# COMPACT_ATOMS: atom_id res chain seq x y z
N MET A 1 14.14 -13.11 -1.38
CA MET A 1 13.24 -12.79 -0.24
C MET A 1 11.90 -12.23 -0.70
N LYS A 2 11.93 -11.29 -1.62
CA LYS A 2 10.71 -10.66 -2.17
C LYS A 2 9.76 -11.67 -2.81
N GLU A 3 10.29 -12.58 -3.61
CA GLU A 3 9.52 -13.60 -4.30
C GLU A 3 8.86 -14.59 -3.34
N GLU A 4 9.51 -14.87 -2.24
CA GLU A 4 8.98 -15.78 -1.20
C GLU A 4 7.83 -15.12 -0.45
N ILE A 5 7.92 -13.82 -0.22
CA ILE A 5 6.82 -13.05 0.38
C ILE A 5 5.61 -13.07 -0.54
N LEU A 6 5.83 -12.82 -1.84
CA LEU A 6 4.76 -12.83 -2.82
C LEU A 6 4.09 -14.20 -2.89
N LYS A 7 4.88 -15.26 -2.89
CA LYS A 7 4.36 -16.64 -2.91
C LYS A 7 3.46 -16.89 -1.70
N MET A 8 3.90 -16.46 -0.53
CA MET A 8 3.14 -16.66 0.70
C MET A 8 1.82 -15.91 0.66
N LEU A 9 1.82 -14.66 0.16
CA LEU A 9 0.59 -13.88 -0.02
C LEU A 9 -0.36 -14.53 -1.03
N THR A 10 0.20 -15.10 -2.10
CA THR A 10 -0.58 -15.76 -3.13
C THR A 10 -1.29 -16.99 -2.60
N GLU A 11 -0.63 -17.75 -1.74
CA GLU A 11 -1.16 -18.98 -1.18
C GLU A 11 -2.11 -18.77 0.00
N SER A 12 -2.12 -17.56 0.57
CA SER A 12 -2.96 -17.23 1.73
C SER A 12 -4.32 -16.72 1.29
N THR A 13 -5.38 -17.19 1.95
CA THR A 13 -6.73 -16.69 1.75
C THR A 13 -7.02 -15.48 2.65
N ASN A 14 -6.21 -15.29 3.69
CA ASN A 14 -6.37 -14.20 4.65
C ASN A 14 -5.20 -13.23 4.54
N SER A 15 -5.39 -12.00 5.05
CA SER A 15 -4.29 -11.06 5.14
C SER A 15 -3.23 -11.55 6.12
N LEU A 16 -1.95 -11.26 5.81
CA LEU A 16 -0.82 -11.64 6.65
C LEU A 16 -0.21 -10.39 7.26
N SER A 17 -0.10 -10.37 8.60
CA SER A 17 0.40 -9.20 9.30
C SER A 17 1.90 -9.00 9.08
N ARG A 18 2.37 -7.76 9.25
CA ARG A 18 3.80 -7.45 9.16
C ARG A 18 4.58 -8.22 10.23
N ASN A 19 4.01 -8.34 11.43
CA ASN A 19 4.66 -9.07 12.52
C ASN A 19 4.82 -10.55 12.17
N PHE A 20 3.79 -11.16 11.59
CA PHE A 20 3.88 -12.54 11.15
C PHE A 20 4.97 -12.72 10.08
N LEU A 21 4.99 -11.86 9.07
CA LEU A 21 5.98 -11.93 7.98
C LEU A 21 7.39 -11.69 8.51
N SER A 22 7.56 -10.70 9.38
CA SER A 22 8.85 -10.39 10.00
C SER A 22 9.38 -11.57 10.79
N ALA A 23 8.54 -12.21 11.59
CA ALA A 23 8.93 -13.38 12.38
C ALA A 23 9.22 -14.59 11.49
N HIS A 24 8.38 -14.84 10.50
CA HIS A 24 8.53 -15.99 9.62
C HIS A 24 9.83 -15.94 8.81
N PHE A 25 10.15 -14.78 8.24
CA PHE A 25 11.36 -14.62 7.43
C PHE A 25 12.57 -14.15 8.24
N ASN A 26 12.39 -13.88 9.52
CA ASN A 26 13.44 -13.41 10.43
C ASN A 26 14.16 -12.17 9.89
N ILE A 27 13.37 -11.19 9.46
CA ILE A 27 13.87 -9.88 8.99
C ILE A 27 13.07 -8.76 9.65
N PRO A 28 13.65 -7.55 9.78
CA PRO A 28 12.94 -6.43 10.41
C PRO A 28 11.67 -6.02 9.66
N ASP A 29 10.71 -5.48 10.39
CA ASP A 29 9.46 -4.96 9.83
C ASP A 29 9.71 -3.97 8.68
N ARG A 30 10.73 -3.12 8.83
CA ARG A 30 11.11 -2.18 7.78
C ARG A 30 11.42 -2.88 6.47
N LYS A 31 12.11 -4.02 6.52
CA LYS A 31 12.45 -4.79 5.32
C LYS A 31 11.22 -5.40 4.68
N ILE A 32 10.26 -5.85 5.49
CA ILE A 32 8.98 -6.33 4.97
C ILE A 32 8.30 -5.22 4.18
N ARG A 33 8.22 -4.01 4.75
CA ARG A 33 7.59 -2.86 4.06
C ARG A 33 8.31 -2.51 2.76
N GLU A 34 9.64 -2.56 2.75
CA GLU A 34 10.44 -2.29 1.55
C GLU A 34 10.13 -3.32 0.45
N HIS A 35 10.09 -4.59 0.79
CA HIS A 35 9.78 -5.65 -0.18
C HIS A 35 8.35 -5.53 -0.72
N ILE A 36 7.39 -5.20 0.13
CA ILE A 36 6.01 -4.98 -0.31
C ILE A 36 5.95 -3.79 -1.29
N ALA A 37 6.64 -2.69 -0.97
CA ALA A 37 6.67 -1.52 -1.85
C ALA A 37 7.29 -1.86 -3.21
N GLU A 38 8.35 -2.64 -3.24
CA GLU A 38 8.97 -3.08 -4.49
C GLU A 38 8.01 -3.94 -5.32
N LEU A 39 7.32 -4.88 -4.69
CA LEU A 39 6.35 -5.73 -5.38
C LEU A 39 5.21 -4.91 -5.96
N GLN A 40 4.72 -3.92 -5.22
CA GLN A 40 3.68 -3.02 -5.71
C GLN A 40 4.16 -2.20 -6.91
N SER A 41 5.41 -1.72 -6.86
CA SER A 41 5.99 -0.97 -7.98
C SER A 41 6.19 -1.84 -9.22
N GLU A 42 6.32 -3.13 -9.06
CA GLU A 42 6.41 -4.09 -10.16
C GLU A 42 5.05 -4.52 -10.71
N GLY A 43 3.97 -3.96 -10.15
CA GLY A 43 2.62 -4.23 -10.62
C GLY A 43 1.87 -5.33 -9.86
N CYS A 44 2.45 -5.87 -8.79
CA CYS A 44 1.76 -6.84 -7.96
C CYS A 44 0.62 -6.16 -7.20
N LYS A 45 -0.57 -6.72 -7.28
CA LYS A 45 -1.78 -6.11 -6.72
C LYS A 45 -1.93 -6.41 -5.23
N ILE A 46 -0.94 -5.99 -4.45
CA ILE A 46 -0.92 -6.16 -3.00
C ILE A 46 -1.58 -4.96 -2.36
N ILE A 47 -2.56 -5.21 -1.48
CA ILE A 47 -3.23 -4.16 -0.72
C ILE A 47 -2.84 -4.26 0.75
N SER A 48 -2.78 -3.10 1.40
CA SER A 48 -2.49 -2.99 2.83
C SER A 48 -3.79 -2.73 3.57
N LEU A 49 -4.09 -3.62 4.50
CA LEU A 49 -5.29 -3.54 5.34
C LEU A 49 -4.87 -3.36 6.79
N THR A 50 -5.84 -3.06 7.65
CA THR A 50 -5.59 -2.94 9.09
C THR A 50 -4.95 -4.20 9.66
N LYS A 51 -5.34 -5.37 9.16
CA LYS A 51 -4.86 -6.66 9.65
C LYS A 51 -3.59 -7.15 8.96
N GLY A 52 -3.12 -6.48 7.91
CA GLY A 52 -1.91 -6.88 7.20
C GLY A 52 -2.03 -6.72 5.70
N TYR A 53 -1.26 -7.52 4.96
CA TYR A 53 -1.18 -7.46 3.50
C TYR A 53 -1.88 -8.66 2.89
N LYS A 54 -2.46 -8.47 1.70
CA LYS A 54 -3.01 -9.56 0.91
C LYS A 54 -3.00 -9.19 -0.57
N LEU A 55 -3.11 -10.20 -1.45
CA LEU A 55 -3.37 -9.93 -2.86
C LEU A 55 -4.84 -9.56 -3.02
N ALA A 56 -5.09 -8.50 -3.79
CA ALA A 56 -6.44 -8.01 -4.03
C ALA A 56 -7.22 -8.96 -4.95
N VAL A 57 -8.49 -9.18 -4.62
CA VAL A 57 -9.42 -9.95 -5.44
C VAL A 57 -10.72 -9.16 -5.63
N ASN A 58 -11.40 -9.36 -6.76
CA ASN A 58 -12.78 -8.88 -6.98
C ASN A 58 -13.10 -7.47 -6.48
N GLY A 59 -12.53 -6.44 -7.06
CA GLY A 59 -12.86 -5.05 -6.72
C GLY A 59 -12.15 -4.50 -5.49
N GLU A 60 -11.42 -5.33 -4.73
CA GLU A 60 -10.67 -4.86 -3.57
C GLU A 60 -9.60 -3.86 -3.95
N LEU A 61 -8.96 -4.04 -5.11
CA LEU A 61 -7.91 -3.11 -5.56
C LEU A 61 -8.49 -1.72 -5.80
N GLU A 62 -9.63 -1.64 -6.47
CA GLU A 62 -10.28 -0.37 -6.76
C GLU A 62 -10.68 0.36 -5.48
N GLN A 63 -11.19 -0.36 -4.50
CA GLN A 63 -11.53 0.21 -3.20
C GLN A 63 -10.29 0.70 -2.46
N TYR A 64 -9.21 -0.06 -2.50
CA TYR A 64 -7.94 0.31 -1.89
C TYR A 64 -7.37 1.58 -2.54
N VAL A 65 -7.33 1.61 -3.88
CA VAL A 65 -6.82 2.77 -4.62
C VAL A 65 -7.65 4.02 -4.32
N ALA A 66 -8.98 3.90 -4.31
CA ALA A 66 -9.87 5.02 -4.01
C ALA A 66 -9.64 5.54 -2.59
N ARG A 67 -9.46 4.66 -1.62
CA ARG A 67 -9.19 5.03 -0.23
C ARG A 67 -7.85 5.75 -0.09
N GLU A 68 -6.79 5.21 -0.71
CA GLU A 68 -5.46 5.82 -0.66
C GLU A 68 -5.44 7.18 -1.36
N LYS A 69 -6.16 7.30 -2.48
CA LYS A 69 -6.31 8.58 -3.18
C LYS A 69 -6.96 9.63 -2.27
N ARG A 70 -8.07 9.28 -1.60
CA ARG A 70 -8.74 10.19 -0.66
C ARG A 70 -7.81 10.60 0.48
N ARG A 71 -7.02 9.65 0.99
CA ARG A 71 -6.05 9.92 2.03
C ARG A 71 -4.98 10.90 1.56
N ALA A 72 -4.45 10.69 0.34
CA ALA A 72 -3.45 11.59 -0.25
C ALA A 72 -4.00 13.00 -0.44
N ILE A 73 -5.22 13.12 -0.95
CA ILE A 73 -5.89 14.42 -1.13
C ILE A 73 -6.06 15.12 0.22
N SER A 74 -6.46 14.39 1.24
CA SER A 74 -6.62 14.94 2.59
C SER A 74 -5.30 15.48 3.14
N ILE A 75 -4.20 14.76 2.94
CA ILE A 75 -2.87 15.21 3.36
C ILE A 75 -2.47 16.47 2.61
N LEU A 76 -2.64 16.49 1.29
CA LEU A 76 -2.32 17.66 0.46
C LEU A 76 -3.15 18.87 0.84
N SER A 77 -4.42 18.67 1.16
CA SER A 77 -5.30 19.76 1.58
C SER A 77 -4.80 20.43 2.85
N LYS A 78 -4.27 19.66 3.79
CA LYS A 78 -3.72 20.21 5.03
C LYS A 78 -2.50 21.11 4.80
N ILE A 79 -1.62 20.73 3.88
CA ILE A 79 -0.37 21.43 3.64
C ILE A 79 -0.46 22.49 2.53
N SER A 80 -1.54 22.50 1.74
CA SER A 80 -1.74 23.47 0.66
C SER A 80 -1.82 24.91 1.17
N HIS A 81 -2.27 25.10 2.41
CA HIS A 81 -2.29 26.40 3.05
C HIS A 81 -0.91 26.96 3.33
N LEU A 82 0.09 26.08 3.41
CA LEU A 82 1.48 26.45 3.69
C LEU A 82 2.26 26.74 2.41
N ASN A 83 1.83 26.17 1.27
CA ASN A 83 2.49 26.34 0.00
C ASN A 83 1.48 26.28 -1.15
N PRO A 84 1.26 27.43 -1.86
CA PRO A 84 0.28 27.46 -2.96
C PRO A 84 0.52 26.45 -4.08
N LYS A 85 1.77 26.04 -4.32
CA LYS A 85 2.10 25.06 -5.35
C LYS A 85 1.48 23.68 -5.07
N ILE A 86 1.27 23.36 -3.80
CA ILE A 86 0.69 22.09 -3.41
C ILE A 86 -0.78 22.03 -3.80
N LYS A 87 -1.47 23.16 -3.81
CA LYS A 87 -2.86 23.25 -4.22
C LYS A 87 -3.07 22.80 -5.67
N GLU A 88 -2.10 23.09 -6.54
CA GLU A 88 -2.13 22.64 -7.93
C GLU A 88 -2.01 21.12 -8.01
N ILE A 89 -1.12 20.52 -7.21
CA ILE A 89 -0.95 19.07 -7.15
C ILE A 89 -2.22 18.40 -6.65
N GLU A 90 -2.86 18.98 -5.64
CA GLU A 90 -4.12 18.50 -5.10
C GLU A 90 -5.20 18.45 -6.18
N LYS A 91 -5.34 19.54 -6.96
CA LYS A 91 -6.30 19.61 -8.07
C LYS A 91 -6.04 18.55 -9.11
N GLN A 92 -4.78 18.32 -9.49
CA GLN A 92 -4.42 17.29 -10.44
C GLN A 92 -4.77 15.90 -9.93
N LEU A 93 -4.55 15.65 -8.65
CA LEU A 93 -4.86 14.37 -8.04
C LEU A 93 -6.37 14.10 -8.00
N GLU A 94 -7.18 15.16 -7.78
CA GLU A 94 -8.64 15.04 -7.79
C GLU A 94 -9.19 14.66 -9.15
N LEU A 95 -8.47 14.99 -10.23
CA LEU A 95 -8.89 14.69 -11.59
C LEU A 95 -8.60 13.25 -12.02
N LEU A 96 -7.85 12.51 -11.26
CA LEU A 96 -7.49 11.11 -11.60
C LEU A 96 -8.66 10.12 -11.41
#